data_b7ffb5a7c714e16282b7cf09266767ae
#
_entry.id   b7ffb5a7c714e16282b7cf09266767ae
#
_cell.length_a   1.000
_cell.length_b   1.000
_cell.length_c   1.000
_cell.angle_alpha   90.00
_cell.angle_beta   90.00
_cell.angle_gamma   90.00
#
_symmetry.space_group_name_H-M   'P 1'
#
loop_
_entity.id
_entity.type
_entity.pdbx_description
1 polymer ?
#
loop_
_entity_poly.entity_id
_entity_poly.type
_entity_poly.pdbx_seq_one_letter_code
_entity_poly.pdbx_strand_id
1 'polypeptide(L)'
;MLLAPWWCLLAMVVRCATQRAEPTACDDDACRCDSFTRLICHCTDDYKELTLRPDGAYRIPPTATAIIIDGCDRLIFLPDTVRNLIHLRLVEIRNVSHVVVNERSLAWNPFSRDSETNPGLRILIHNSTVNEISSYAVQGRVDDIVISDSRINVLRPFAFSSLTGVKTIELTNNIFDNIEIQSFKKFTTNNFILRGGRASTLPSRFLSDVEVTNLFRVEGVSIKHLSSLTFLVNLPKRILVESNSIDTLDGDGFHISSRGPITFRNNTVATVRNGAFLGFTADVEVVSLMGRQELLIDNNTITMLSPSSLTYNTTSLLLRLDGLNLNMTCTCQLADEWRGVLSEQGGIINCWYELEGHYVSIPTYLDTRCGAFKNTFWIFVVVGVFVIMVAAAIAIYFILRRENEKKKKLQIVMPDGKTYRETEFHIVVERAELLTTDL
;
A
#
# COMPACT_ATOMS: atom_id res chain seq x y z
N MET A 1 -50.22 -34.07 -72.51
CA MET A 1 -48.96 -34.10 -71.79
C MET A 1 -48.69 -32.71 -71.18
N LEU A 2 -49.39 -32.32 -70.14
CA LEU A 2 -49.17 -31.04 -69.44
C LEU A 2 -49.75 -31.09 -68.01
N LEU A 3 -49.25 -31.99 -67.12
CA LEU A 3 -49.69 -32.09 -65.72
C LEU A 3 -48.51 -32.23 -64.70
N ALA A 4 -47.27 -31.84 -65.09
CA ALA A 4 -46.10 -32.05 -64.19
C ALA A 4 -45.53 -30.83 -63.42
N PRO A 5 -45.97 -29.53 -63.56
CA PRO A 5 -45.28 -28.46 -62.78
C PRO A 5 -45.97 -28.07 -61.48
N TRP A 6 -47.18 -28.50 -61.16
CA TRP A 6 -47.89 -28.02 -59.93
C TRP A 6 -47.48 -28.71 -58.66
N TRP A 7 -47.02 -29.92 -58.74
CA TRP A 7 -46.55 -30.66 -57.55
C TRP A 7 -45.19 -30.16 -56.94
N CYS A 8 -44.31 -29.61 -57.80
CA CYS A 8 -43.05 -29.04 -57.38
C CYS A 8 -43.25 -27.70 -56.67
N LEU A 9 -44.22 -26.87 -56.99
CA LEU A 9 -44.55 -25.63 -56.37
C LEU A 9 -45.18 -25.84 -54.97
N LEU A 10 -46.04 -26.85 -54.81
CA LEU A 10 -46.60 -27.19 -53.48
C LEU A 10 -45.55 -27.75 -52.53
N ALA A 11 -44.57 -28.54 -53.01
CA ALA A 11 -43.47 -29.04 -52.18
C ALA A 11 -42.48 -27.96 -51.73
N MET A 12 -42.28 -26.89 -52.54
CA MET A 12 -41.47 -25.73 -52.12
C MET A 12 -42.20 -24.85 -51.13
N VAL A 13 -43.51 -24.65 -51.25
CA VAL A 13 -44.31 -23.84 -50.29
C VAL A 13 -44.42 -24.54 -48.95
N VAL A 14 -44.51 -25.86 -48.89
CA VAL A 14 -44.56 -26.62 -47.62
C VAL A 14 -43.21 -26.67 -46.92
N ARG A 15 -42.06 -26.58 -47.65
CA ARG A 15 -40.75 -26.47 -47.01
C ARG A 15 -40.41 -25.07 -46.47
N CYS A 16 -41.07 -23.98 -46.95
CA CYS A 16 -40.90 -22.65 -46.41
C CYS A 16 -41.70 -22.40 -45.09
N ALA A 17 -42.69 -23.25 -44.77
CA ALA A 17 -43.63 -23.00 -43.69
C ALA A 17 -43.29 -23.61 -42.33
N THR A 18 -42.09 -24.20 -42.10
CA THR A 18 -41.74 -24.83 -40.80
C THR A 18 -40.28 -24.64 -40.40
N GLN A 19 -39.63 -23.54 -40.79
CA GLN A 19 -38.50 -23.12 -39.92
C GLN A 19 -39.09 -22.51 -38.64
N ARG A 20 -39.39 -23.36 -37.63
CA ARG A 20 -39.56 -22.87 -36.29
C ARG A 20 -38.29 -22.08 -35.97
N ALA A 21 -38.44 -20.79 -35.68
CA ALA A 21 -37.33 -20.00 -35.17
C ALA A 21 -36.76 -20.76 -33.96
N GLU A 22 -35.46 -20.96 -33.96
CA GLU A 22 -34.80 -21.58 -32.80
C GLU A 22 -35.12 -20.72 -31.56
N PRO A 23 -35.44 -21.34 -30.41
CA PRO A 23 -35.72 -20.61 -29.21
C PRO A 23 -34.50 -19.76 -28.80
N THR A 24 -34.74 -18.54 -28.39
CA THR A 24 -33.74 -17.60 -27.87
C THR A 24 -33.69 -17.64 -26.40
N ALA A 25 -32.71 -16.98 -25.77
CA ALA A 25 -32.64 -16.83 -24.32
C ALA A 25 -33.88 -16.12 -23.72
N CYS A 26 -34.66 -15.40 -24.55
CA CYS A 26 -35.92 -14.77 -24.07
C CYS A 26 -37.07 -15.80 -23.88
N ASP A 27 -36.91 -16.98 -24.46
CA ASP A 27 -37.87 -18.09 -24.36
C ASP A 27 -37.50 -19.07 -23.23
N ASP A 28 -36.42 -18.81 -22.48
CA ASP A 28 -36.03 -19.53 -21.29
C ASP A 28 -36.90 -19.13 -20.09
N ASP A 29 -37.28 -20.07 -19.25
CA ASP A 29 -38.14 -19.82 -18.10
C ASP A 29 -37.53 -18.84 -17.07
N ALA A 30 -36.21 -18.80 -16.98
CA ALA A 30 -35.50 -17.88 -16.10
C ALA A 30 -35.30 -16.47 -16.70
N CYS A 31 -35.58 -16.29 -18.01
CA CYS A 31 -35.25 -15.06 -18.71
C CYS A 31 -36.45 -14.46 -19.44
N ARG A 32 -36.42 -13.17 -19.64
CA ARG A 32 -37.39 -12.44 -20.48
C ARG A 32 -36.70 -11.32 -21.23
N CYS A 33 -37.20 -11.01 -22.39
CA CYS A 33 -36.80 -9.82 -23.12
C CYS A 33 -37.87 -8.74 -23.01
N ASP A 34 -37.47 -7.52 -22.68
CA ASP A 34 -38.39 -6.39 -22.66
C ASP A 34 -38.52 -5.70 -24.04
N SER A 35 -39.38 -4.66 -24.10
CA SER A 35 -39.59 -3.87 -25.35
C SER A 35 -38.34 -3.10 -25.80
N PHE A 36 -37.34 -2.93 -24.95
CA PHE A 36 -36.07 -2.27 -25.25
C PHE A 36 -34.95 -3.27 -25.60
N THR A 37 -35.32 -4.50 -25.88
CA THR A 37 -34.38 -5.61 -26.20
C THR A 37 -33.35 -5.88 -25.10
N ARG A 38 -33.73 -5.66 -23.82
CA ARG A 38 -32.91 -6.06 -22.69
C ARG A 38 -33.26 -7.48 -22.29
N LEU A 39 -32.24 -8.32 -22.22
CA LEU A 39 -32.35 -9.67 -21.66
C LEU A 39 -32.25 -9.55 -20.14
N ILE A 40 -33.33 -9.87 -19.46
CA ILE A 40 -33.43 -9.82 -17.98
C ILE A 40 -33.67 -11.24 -17.51
N CYS A 41 -32.70 -11.79 -16.78
CA CYS A 41 -32.78 -13.13 -16.20
C CYS A 41 -32.86 -13.04 -14.67
N HIS A 42 -33.84 -13.75 -14.13
CA HIS A 42 -33.98 -13.91 -12.68
C HIS A 42 -34.25 -15.39 -12.40
N CYS A 43 -33.31 -16.04 -11.74
CA CYS A 43 -33.44 -17.46 -11.47
C CYS A 43 -34.37 -17.69 -10.28
N THR A 44 -35.21 -18.71 -10.38
CA THR A 44 -36.12 -19.18 -9.34
C THR A 44 -35.55 -20.44 -8.69
N ASP A 45 -36.20 -20.91 -7.61
CA ASP A 45 -35.77 -22.12 -6.89
C ASP A 45 -35.72 -23.37 -7.79
N ASP A 46 -36.52 -23.40 -8.85
CA ASP A 46 -36.57 -24.50 -9.82
C ASP A 46 -35.52 -24.38 -10.94
N TYR A 47 -34.98 -23.18 -11.15
CA TYR A 47 -34.03 -22.88 -12.23
C TYR A 47 -32.78 -22.20 -11.66
N LYS A 48 -31.80 -23.01 -11.25
CA LYS A 48 -30.63 -22.52 -10.51
C LYS A 48 -29.42 -22.18 -11.39
N GLU A 49 -29.34 -22.77 -12.60
CA GLU A 49 -28.17 -22.62 -13.47
C GLU A 49 -28.57 -21.94 -14.80
N LEU A 50 -27.86 -20.88 -15.13
CA LEU A 50 -28.01 -20.17 -16.39
C LEU A 50 -26.72 -20.26 -17.20
N THR A 51 -26.81 -20.76 -18.42
CA THR A 51 -25.68 -20.78 -19.36
C THR A 51 -25.97 -19.89 -20.58
N LEU A 52 -25.19 -18.84 -20.72
CA LEU A 52 -25.27 -17.91 -21.84
C LEU A 52 -24.35 -18.35 -22.97
N ARG A 53 -24.87 -18.39 -24.20
CA ARG A 53 -24.17 -18.92 -25.37
C ARG A 53 -24.32 -18.05 -26.62
N PRO A 54 -23.34 -18.06 -27.56
CA PRO A 54 -23.36 -17.21 -28.74
C PRO A 54 -24.28 -17.75 -29.85
N ASP A 55 -24.57 -19.06 -29.86
CA ASP A 55 -25.28 -19.76 -30.92
C ASP A 55 -26.12 -20.93 -30.38
N GLY A 56 -26.88 -21.57 -31.28
CA GLY A 56 -27.77 -22.67 -30.94
C GLY A 56 -29.06 -22.25 -30.26
N ALA A 57 -29.76 -23.23 -29.69
CA ALA A 57 -30.97 -23.00 -28.93
C ALA A 57 -30.66 -22.16 -27.65
N TYR A 58 -31.58 -21.26 -27.30
CA TYR A 58 -31.43 -20.32 -26.20
C TYR A 58 -30.22 -19.37 -26.29
N ARG A 59 -29.78 -19.06 -27.53
CA ARG A 59 -28.78 -18.02 -27.75
C ARG A 59 -29.29 -16.64 -27.37
N ILE A 60 -28.41 -15.73 -27.02
CA ILE A 60 -28.76 -14.33 -26.78
C ILE A 60 -29.23 -13.69 -28.09
N PRO A 61 -30.38 -13.00 -28.10
CA PRO A 61 -30.85 -12.31 -29.32
C PRO A 61 -29.82 -11.30 -29.84
N PRO A 62 -29.52 -11.27 -31.16
CA PRO A 62 -28.54 -10.32 -31.72
C PRO A 62 -28.89 -8.85 -31.52
N THR A 63 -30.16 -8.56 -31.24
CA THR A 63 -30.67 -7.23 -30.95
C THR A 63 -30.49 -6.81 -29.48
N ALA A 64 -29.98 -7.69 -28.61
CA ALA A 64 -29.84 -7.42 -27.21
C ALA A 64 -28.97 -6.17 -26.95
N THR A 65 -29.52 -5.23 -26.18
CA THR A 65 -28.84 -3.99 -25.76
C THR A 65 -28.26 -4.09 -24.35
N ALA A 66 -28.82 -4.93 -23.49
CA ALA A 66 -28.37 -5.20 -22.17
C ALA A 66 -28.60 -6.67 -21.78
N ILE A 67 -27.75 -7.18 -20.93
CA ILE A 67 -27.87 -8.47 -20.26
C ILE A 67 -27.86 -8.17 -18.77
N ILE A 68 -28.95 -8.45 -18.09
CA ILE A 68 -29.14 -8.20 -16.65
C ILE A 68 -29.50 -9.53 -15.97
N ILE A 69 -28.66 -9.97 -15.05
CA ILE A 69 -28.81 -11.26 -14.37
C ILE A 69 -28.84 -11.00 -12.88
N ASP A 70 -29.85 -11.54 -12.20
CA ASP A 70 -30.04 -11.35 -10.78
C ASP A 70 -30.52 -12.63 -10.10
N GLY A 71 -29.89 -12.98 -8.98
CA GLY A 71 -30.37 -14.03 -8.07
C GLY A 71 -30.16 -15.47 -8.56
N CYS A 72 -29.23 -15.73 -9.52
CA CYS A 72 -28.94 -17.08 -9.97
C CYS A 72 -27.93 -17.78 -9.04
N ASP A 73 -28.07 -19.11 -8.87
CA ASP A 73 -27.07 -19.89 -8.16
C ASP A 73 -25.81 -20.06 -8.99
N ARG A 74 -25.95 -20.40 -10.28
CA ARG A 74 -24.83 -20.57 -11.20
C ARG A 74 -25.04 -19.86 -12.52
N LEU A 75 -24.02 -19.11 -12.95
CA LEU A 75 -24.00 -18.39 -14.22
C LEU A 75 -22.73 -18.74 -14.99
N ILE A 76 -22.87 -19.19 -16.22
CA ILE A 76 -21.76 -19.51 -17.10
C ILE A 76 -21.87 -18.71 -18.38
N PHE A 77 -20.86 -17.90 -18.66
CA PHE A 77 -20.65 -17.31 -19.98
C PHE A 77 -19.76 -18.22 -20.82
N LEU A 78 -20.32 -18.82 -21.86
CA LEU A 78 -19.54 -19.65 -22.80
C LEU A 78 -18.61 -18.77 -23.66
N PRO A 79 -17.59 -19.36 -24.28
CA PRO A 79 -16.72 -18.60 -25.19
C PRO A 79 -17.50 -17.84 -26.29
N ASP A 80 -17.00 -16.64 -26.63
CA ASP A 80 -17.57 -15.76 -27.65
C ASP A 80 -19.05 -15.35 -27.45
N THR A 81 -19.58 -15.44 -26.23
CA THR A 81 -21.02 -15.18 -25.94
C THR A 81 -21.52 -13.85 -26.47
N VAL A 82 -20.74 -12.75 -26.36
CA VAL A 82 -21.18 -11.41 -26.80
C VAL A 82 -20.65 -11.00 -28.17
N ARG A 83 -19.92 -11.86 -28.88
CA ARG A 83 -19.19 -11.51 -30.09
C ARG A 83 -20.07 -10.88 -31.16
N ASN A 84 -21.30 -11.36 -31.35
CA ASN A 84 -22.20 -10.92 -32.40
C ASN A 84 -23.23 -9.87 -31.91
N LEU A 85 -23.12 -9.40 -30.66
CA LEU A 85 -24.09 -8.48 -30.07
C LEU A 85 -23.69 -7.01 -30.29
N ILE A 86 -23.78 -6.51 -31.51
CA ILE A 86 -23.28 -5.17 -31.88
C ILE A 86 -24.01 -4.01 -31.13
N HIS A 87 -25.21 -4.27 -30.64
CA HIS A 87 -26.01 -3.28 -29.90
C HIS A 87 -25.82 -3.36 -28.37
N LEU A 88 -25.10 -4.36 -27.88
CA LEU A 88 -24.87 -4.55 -26.44
C LEU A 88 -24.13 -3.36 -25.84
N ARG A 89 -24.62 -2.87 -24.70
CA ARG A 89 -24.03 -1.73 -23.95
C ARG A 89 -23.83 -2.02 -22.47
N LEU A 90 -24.52 -3.04 -21.93
CA LEU A 90 -24.49 -3.36 -20.53
C LEU A 90 -24.51 -4.87 -20.31
N VAL A 91 -23.60 -5.33 -19.46
CA VAL A 91 -23.66 -6.64 -18.81
C VAL A 91 -23.66 -6.39 -17.32
N GLU A 92 -24.73 -6.75 -16.64
CA GLU A 92 -24.90 -6.54 -15.21
C GLU A 92 -25.24 -7.87 -14.53
N ILE A 93 -24.45 -8.22 -13.51
CA ILE A 93 -24.54 -9.46 -12.75
C ILE A 93 -24.72 -9.08 -11.29
N ARG A 94 -25.80 -9.55 -10.66
CA ARG A 94 -26.11 -9.27 -9.25
C ARG A 94 -26.50 -10.55 -8.51
N ASN A 95 -26.06 -10.66 -7.26
CA ASN A 95 -26.52 -11.68 -6.33
C ASN A 95 -26.37 -13.11 -6.90
N VAL A 96 -25.27 -13.41 -7.59
CA VAL A 96 -24.99 -14.71 -8.17
C VAL A 96 -23.96 -15.46 -7.34
N SER A 97 -24.29 -16.71 -6.92
CA SER A 97 -23.42 -17.49 -6.06
C SER A 97 -22.19 -18.07 -6.78
N HIS A 98 -22.30 -18.37 -8.07
CA HIS A 98 -21.23 -18.98 -8.85
C HIS A 98 -21.18 -18.44 -10.27
N VAL A 99 -20.27 -17.48 -10.54
CA VAL A 99 -20.07 -16.91 -11.88
C VAL A 99 -18.81 -17.50 -12.52
N VAL A 100 -18.92 -17.97 -13.76
CA VAL A 100 -17.78 -18.39 -14.58
C VAL A 100 -17.80 -17.59 -15.88
N VAL A 101 -16.71 -16.86 -16.12
CA VAL A 101 -16.51 -16.05 -17.31
C VAL A 101 -15.41 -16.69 -18.16
N ASN A 102 -15.80 -17.44 -19.20
CA ASN A 102 -14.87 -18.20 -20.01
C ASN A 102 -14.08 -17.29 -20.98
N GLU A 103 -13.10 -17.88 -21.65
CA GLU A 103 -12.25 -17.20 -22.63
C GLU A 103 -13.10 -16.50 -23.70
N ARG A 104 -12.78 -15.21 -23.97
CA ARG A 104 -13.43 -14.36 -24.97
C ARG A 104 -14.95 -14.21 -24.82
N SER A 105 -15.52 -14.63 -23.71
CA SER A 105 -16.98 -14.58 -23.51
C SER A 105 -17.53 -13.16 -23.50
N LEU A 106 -16.77 -12.19 -23.01
CA LEU A 106 -17.07 -10.75 -23.01
C LEU A 106 -16.12 -9.98 -23.96
N ALA A 107 -15.62 -10.63 -25.01
CA ALA A 107 -14.85 -9.98 -26.04
C ALA A 107 -15.80 -9.25 -27.01
N TRP A 108 -15.91 -7.93 -26.83
CA TRP A 108 -16.86 -7.12 -27.59
C TRP A 108 -16.14 -6.12 -28.51
N ASN A 109 -16.38 -6.25 -29.80
CA ASN A 109 -15.77 -5.38 -30.79
C ASN A 109 -16.78 -5.05 -31.90
N PRO A 110 -17.47 -3.89 -31.80
CA PRO A 110 -18.43 -3.50 -32.84
C PRO A 110 -17.72 -3.22 -34.16
N PHE A 111 -18.20 -3.81 -35.23
CA PHE A 111 -17.63 -3.70 -36.59
C PHE A 111 -17.76 -2.31 -37.22
N SER A 112 -18.02 -1.26 -36.51
CA SER A 112 -18.15 0.10 -37.04
C SER A 112 -16.78 0.78 -37.19
N ARG A 113 -16.48 1.32 -38.38
CA ARG A 113 -15.30 2.18 -38.61
C ARG A 113 -15.34 3.49 -37.82
N ASP A 114 -16.51 3.93 -37.37
CA ASP A 114 -16.73 5.15 -36.56
C ASP A 114 -16.74 4.82 -35.04
N SER A 115 -15.84 3.94 -34.63
CA SER A 115 -15.86 3.36 -33.29
C SER A 115 -15.60 4.34 -32.16
N GLU A 116 -15.02 5.51 -32.41
CA GLU A 116 -14.65 6.46 -31.34
C GLU A 116 -15.85 7.19 -30.73
N THR A 117 -16.92 7.36 -31.47
CA THR A 117 -18.13 8.08 -31.01
C THR A 117 -19.18 7.16 -30.37
N ASN A 118 -19.12 5.86 -30.60
CA ASN A 118 -20.07 4.91 -30.03
C ASN A 118 -19.71 4.53 -28.60
N PRO A 119 -20.71 4.44 -27.67
CA PRO A 119 -20.46 4.00 -26.30
C PRO A 119 -19.94 2.55 -26.27
N GLY A 120 -18.98 2.29 -25.39
CA GLY A 120 -18.43 0.97 -25.13
C GLY A 120 -19.34 0.09 -24.27
N LEU A 121 -18.92 -1.13 -24.03
CA LEU A 121 -19.58 -2.06 -23.11
C LEU A 121 -19.31 -1.64 -21.68
N ARG A 122 -20.36 -1.64 -20.83
CA ARG A 122 -20.24 -1.50 -19.39
C ARG A 122 -20.42 -2.87 -18.74
N ILE A 123 -19.50 -3.27 -17.88
CA ILE A 123 -19.52 -4.55 -17.17
C ILE A 123 -19.63 -4.24 -15.67
N LEU A 124 -20.75 -4.65 -15.06
CA LEU A 124 -21.08 -4.41 -13.67
C LEU A 124 -21.28 -5.76 -12.97
N ILE A 125 -20.53 -6.03 -11.91
CA ILE A 125 -20.67 -7.25 -11.08
C ILE A 125 -20.81 -6.81 -9.62
N HIS A 126 -21.95 -7.16 -9.01
CA HIS A 126 -22.28 -6.74 -7.66
C HIS A 126 -22.67 -7.93 -6.80
N ASN A 127 -22.22 -7.96 -5.54
CA ASN A 127 -22.62 -8.92 -4.52
C ASN A 127 -22.65 -10.38 -5.04
N SER A 128 -21.58 -10.78 -5.73
CA SER A 128 -21.52 -12.08 -6.41
C SER A 128 -20.22 -12.81 -6.10
N THR A 129 -20.24 -14.14 -6.23
CA THR A 129 -19.02 -14.94 -6.18
C THR A 129 -18.59 -15.32 -7.58
N VAL A 130 -17.48 -14.78 -8.02
CA VAL A 130 -16.88 -15.07 -9.31
C VAL A 130 -15.88 -16.20 -9.13
N ASN A 131 -16.24 -17.40 -9.59
CA ASN A 131 -15.39 -18.58 -9.45
C ASN A 131 -14.14 -18.47 -10.30
N GLU A 132 -14.31 -18.03 -11.55
CA GLU A 132 -13.20 -17.85 -12.46
C GLU A 132 -13.50 -16.78 -13.51
N ILE A 133 -12.53 -15.91 -13.75
CA ILE A 133 -12.43 -15.10 -14.95
C ILE A 133 -11.25 -15.66 -15.74
N SER A 134 -11.55 -16.34 -16.84
CA SER A 134 -10.56 -17.03 -17.67
C SER A 134 -9.66 -16.04 -18.41
N SER A 135 -8.54 -16.54 -18.94
CA SER A 135 -7.65 -15.74 -19.78
C SER A 135 -8.40 -15.18 -20.98
N TYR A 136 -8.13 -13.92 -21.31
CA TYR A 136 -8.75 -13.21 -22.44
C TYR A 136 -10.28 -13.10 -22.35
N ALA A 137 -10.86 -13.24 -21.17
CA ALA A 137 -12.31 -13.24 -20.99
C ALA A 137 -12.96 -11.91 -21.43
N VAL A 138 -12.31 -10.80 -21.11
CA VAL A 138 -12.77 -9.44 -21.41
C VAL A 138 -11.79 -8.75 -22.35
N GLN A 139 -12.24 -8.40 -23.56
CA GLN A 139 -11.43 -7.74 -24.59
C GLN A 139 -12.25 -6.74 -25.40
N GLY A 140 -11.56 -5.82 -26.08
CA GLY A 140 -12.16 -4.88 -27.02
C GLY A 140 -12.66 -3.59 -26.38
N ARG A 141 -13.77 -3.04 -26.89
CA ARG A 141 -14.24 -1.73 -26.48
C ARG A 141 -15.11 -1.80 -25.22
N VAL A 142 -14.55 -1.32 -24.12
CA VAL A 142 -15.22 -1.30 -22.81
C VAL A 142 -15.14 0.11 -22.24
N ASP A 143 -16.26 0.67 -21.79
CA ASP A 143 -16.29 1.99 -21.14
C ASP A 143 -15.99 1.87 -19.66
N ASP A 144 -16.69 0.98 -18.94
CA ASP A 144 -16.56 0.83 -17.49
C ASP A 144 -16.51 -0.64 -17.10
N ILE A 145 -15.65 -0.94 -16.14
CA ILE A 145 -15.60 -2.21 -15.41
C ILE A 145 -15.76 -1.89 -13.93
N VAL A 146 -16.88 -2.31 -13.34
CA VAL A 146 -17.15 -2.12 -11.91
C VAL A 146 -17.43 -3.48 -11.28
N ILE A 147 -16.62 -3.86 -10.33
CA ILE A 147 -16.82 -5.07 -9.53
C ILE A 147 -16.88 -4.64 -8.08
N SER A 148 -18.01 -4.87 -7.41
CA SER A 148 -18.17 -4.45 -6.03
C SER A 148 -18.77 -5.54 -5.15
N ASP A 149 -18.37 -5.52 -3.87
CA ASP A 149 -18.90 -6.37 -2.80
C ASP A 149 -18.88 -7.85 -3.17
N SER A 150 -17.89 -8.27 -3.96
CA SER A 150 -17.84 -9.56 -4.62
C SER A 150 -16.60 -10.36 -4.19
N ARG A 151 -16.70 -11.69 -4.28
CA ARG A 151 -15.57 -12.59 -4.09
C ARG A 151 -15.08 -13.10 -5.44
N ILE A 152 -13.79 -12.95 -5.71
CA ILE A 152 -13.14 -13.41 -6.93
C ILE A 152 -12.20 -14.54 -6.55
N ASN A 153 -12.61 -15.80 -6.83
CA ASN A 153 -11.81 -16.96 -6.43
C ASN A 153 -10.57 -17.10 -7.30
N VAL A 154 -10.72 -17.00 -8.63
CA VAL A 154 -9.59 -17.11 -9.56
C VAL A 154 -9.66 -16.03 -10.63
N LEU A 155 -8.60 -15.25 -10.75
CA LEU A 155 -8.39 -14.29 -11.82
C LEU A 155 -7.18 -14.72 -12.65
N ARG A 156 -7.43 -15.21 -13.88
CA ARG A 156 -6.41 -15.78 -14.77
C ARG A 156 -5.53 -14.70 -15.42
N PRO A 157 -4.35 -15.06 -15.96
CA PRO A 157 -3.52 -14.13 -16.71
C PRO A 157 -4.30 -13.59 -17.93
N PHE A 158 -4.12 -12.29 -18.22
CA PHE A 158 -4.76 -11.61 -19.34
C PHE A 158 -6.30 -11.60 -19.30
N ALA A 159 -6.92 -11.85 -18.15
CA ALA A 159 -8.37 -11.87 -18.03
C ALA A 159 -9.01 -10.60 -18.58
N PHE A 160 -8.41 -9.45 -18.29
CA PHE A 160 -8.74 -8.14 -18.84
C PHE A 160 -7.58 -7.65 -19.71
N SER A 161 -7.71 -7.81 -21.02
CA SER A 161 -6.60 -7.50 -21.91
C SER A 161 -7.03 -6.82 -23.20
N SER A 162 -6.14 -6.00 -23.77
CA SER A 162 -6.40 -5.31 -25.05
C SER A 162 -7.72 -4.54 -25.04
N LEU A 163 -8.02 -3.86 -23.93
CA LEU A 163 -9.21 -3.04 -23.79
C LEU A 163 -9.00 -1.70 -24.48
N THR A 164 -10.07 -1.15 -25.07
CA THR A 164 -10.05 0.16 -25.72
C THR A 164 -11.20 1.03 -25.22
N GLY A 165 -10.94 2.34 -25.06
CA GLY A 165 -11.94 3.33 -24.68
C GLY A 165 -12.35 3.28 -23.21
N VAL A 166 -11.56 2.64 -22.34
CA VAL A 166 -11.93 2.47 -20.94
C VAL A 166 -11.89 3.82 -20.21
N LYS A 167 -13.00 4.15 -19.55
CA LYS A 167 -13.11 5.34 -18.70
C LYS A 167 -12.75 5.01 -17.28
N THR A 168 -13.32 3.95 -16.72
CA THR A 168 -13.11 3.59 -15.31
C THR A 168 -13.01 2.08 -15.13
N ILE A 169 -12.01 1.68 -14.33
CA ILE A 169 -11.95 0.36 -13.71
C ILE A 169 -12.05 0.59 -12.21
N GLU A 170 -13.11 0.09 -11.61
CA GLU A 170 -13.37 0.22 -10.17
C GLU A 170 -13.61 -1.14 -9.54
N LEU A 171 -12.76 -1.49 -8.58
CA LEU A 171 -12.78 -2.73 -7.82
C LEU A 171 -13.00 -2.37 -6.35
N THR A 172 -14.27 -2.46 -5.86
CA THR A 172 -14.64 -1.94 -4.53
C THR A 172 -15.10 -3.05 -3.59
N ASN A 173 -14.52 -3.12 -2.39
CA ASN A 173 -14.86 -4.07 -1.32
C ASN A 173 -14.79 -5.55 -1.73
N ASN A 174 -13.90 -5.90 -2.66
CA ASN A 174 -13.81 -7.26 -3.16
C ASN A 174 -12.86 -8.12 -2.30
N ILE A 175 -13.13 -9.42 -2.31
CA ILE A 175 -12.24 -10.44 -1.74
C ILE A 175 -11.58 -11.17 -2.90
N PHE A 176 -10.26 -11.06 -2.98
CA PHE A 176 -9.46 -11.77 -3.98
C PHE A 176 -8.76 -12.96 -3.33
N ASP A 177 -9.10 -14.17 -3.77
CA ASP A 177 -8.47 -15.39 -3.24
C ASP A 177 -7.20 -15.76 -4.01
N ASN A 178 -7.28 -15.87 -5.33
CA ASN A 178 -6.14 -16.19 -6.19
C ASN A 178 -6.12 -15.27 -7.41
N ILE A 179 -5.15 -14.39 -7.46
CA ILE A 179 -4.89 -13.53 -8.61
C ILE A 179 -3.61 -14.01 -9.28
N GLU A 180 -3.67 -14.25 -10.58
CA GLU A 180 -2.49 -14.63 -11.35
C GLU A 180 -1.82 -13.40 -11.99
N ILE A 181 -0.56 -13.58 -12.42
CA ILE A 181 0.24 -12.51 -13.03
C ILE A 181 -0.43 -11.94 -14.28
N GLN A 182 -0.25 -10.64 -14.55
CA GLN A 182 -0.75 -9.98 -15.77
C GLN A 182 -2.26 -10.11 -15.97
N SER A 183 -3.05 -10.18 -14.90
CA SER A 183 -4.51 -10.30 -15.01
C SER A 183 -5.14 -9.11 -15.72
N PHE A 184 -4.59 -7.92 -15.54
CA PHE A 184 -4.93 -6.69 -16.26
C PHE A 184 -3.76 -6.29 -17.15
N LYS A 185 -3.92 -6.32 -18.47
CA LYS A 185 -2.81 -6.06 -19.39
C LYS A 185 -3.18 -5.25 -20.62
N LYS A 186 -2.31 -4.29 -20.95
CA LYS A 186 -2.27 -3.55 -22.22
C LYS A 186 -3.59 -2.83 -22.53
N PHE A 187 -3.82 -1.74 -21.84
CA PHE A 187 -4.92 -0.81 -22.10
C PHE A 187 -4.65 0.57 -21.52
N THR A 188 -5.45 1.54 -21.97
CA THR A 188 -5.48 2.89 -21.41
C THR A 188 -6.83 3.11 -20.71
N THR A 189 -6.83 3.69 -19.52
CA THR A 189 -8.03 4.07 -18.76
C THR A 189 -7.88 5.46 -18.17
N ASN A 190 -9.00 6.16 -17.92
CA ASN A 190 -8.92 7.43 -17.21
C ASN A 190 -8.68 7.19 -15.71
N ASN A 191 -9.41 6.26 -15.11
CA ASN A 191 -9.31 6.00 -13.69
C ASN A 191 -9.14 4.50 -13.41
N PHE A 192 -8.21 4.18 -12.53
CA PHE A 192 -8.08 2.86 -11.93
C PHE A 192 -8.23 3.00 -10.41
N ILE A 193 -9.24 2.37 -9.84
CA ILE A 193 -9.61 2.49 -8.43
C ILE A 193 -9.72 1.09 -7.83
N LEU A 194 -8.87 0.81 -6.84
CA LEU A 194 -8.95 -0.37 -5.99
C LEU A 194 -9.26 0.12 -4.57
N ARG A 195 -10.48 -0.16 -4.09
CA ARG A 195 -10.97 0.38 -2.81
C ARG A 195 -11.53 -0.72 -1.92
N GLY A 196 -11.12 -0.73 -0.66
CA GLY A 196 -11.65 -1.67 0.34
C GLY A 196 -11.37 -3.13 0.00
N GLY A 197 -11.94 -4.02 0.79
CA GLY A 197 -11.79 -5.45 0.60
C GLY A 197 -10.42 -6.00 1.00
N ARG A 198 -10.07 -7.18 0.48
CA ARG A 198 -8.82 -7.84 0.87
C ARG A 198 -8.24 -8.72 -0.24
N ALA A 199 -6.91 -8.85 -0.24
CA ALA A 199 -6.18 -9.77 -1.09
C ALA A 199 -5.09 -10.48 -0.27
N SER A 200 -4.94 -11.80 -0.43
CA SER A 200 -3.82 -12.53 0.17
C SER A 200 -2.51 -12.10 -0.46
N THR A 201 -2.46 -12.09 -1.77
CA THR A 201 -1.29 -11.64 -2.53
C THR A 201 -1.75 -10.85 -3.75
N LEU A 202 -1.17 -9.68 -3.94
CA LEU A 202 -1.18 -9.01 -5.23
C LEU A 202 0.12 -9.40 -5.95
N PRO A 203 0.04 -10.23 -7.00
CA PRO A 203 1.21 -10.81 -7.65
C PRO A 203 1.96 -9.77 -8.48
N SER A 204 3.20 -10.08 -8.82
CA SER A 204 3.97 -9.29 -9.76
C SER A 204 3.19 -9.10 -11.07
N ARG A 205 3.24 -7.86 -11.59
CA ARG A 205 2.55 -7.48 -12.83
C ARG A 205 1.04 -7.72 -12.80
N PHE A 206 0.39 -7.59 -11.66
CA PHE A 206 -1.07 -7.58 -11.58
C PHE A 206 -1.66 -6.60 -12.60
N LEU A 207 -1.16 -5.36 -12.62
CA LEU A 207 -1.31 -4.44 -13.75
C LEU A 207 -0.02 -4.46 -14.59
N SER A 208 -0.12 -4.66 -15.88
CA SER A 208 1.02 -4.70 -16.80
C SER A 208 0.73 -3.91 -18.06
N ASP A 209 1.62 -3.00 -18.45
CA ASP A 209 1.47 -2.15 -19.62
C ASP A 209 0.14 -1.35 -19.60
N VAL A 210 -0.22 -0.81 -18.44
CA VAL A 210 -1.44 -0.02 -18.23
C VAL A 210 -1.11 1.46 -18.20
N GLU A 211 -1.82 2.23 -19.01
CA GLU A 211 -1.79 3.68 -18.97
C GLU A 211 -3.02 4.22 -18.24
N VAL A 212 -2.80 5.02 -17.19
CA VAL A 212 -3.86 5.71 -16.46
C VAL A 212 -3.72 7.20 -16.72
N THR A 213 -4.73 7.83 -17.32
CA THR A 213 -4.59 9.24 -17.74
C THR A 213 -5.00 10.26 -16.70
N ASN A 214 -5.71 9.86 -15.65
CA ASN A 214 -6.20 10.76 -14.60
C ASN A 214 -5.84 10.27 -13.20
N LEU A 215 -6.53 9.29 -12.65
CA LEU A 215 -6.41 8.87 -11.27
C LEU A 215 -6.05 7.39 -11.12
N PHE A 216 -4.94 7.14 -10.44
CA PHE A 216 -4.61 5.82 -9.89
C PHE A 216 -4.82 5.86 -8.37
N ARG A 217 -5.72 5.00 -7.84
CA ARG A 217 -6.06 5.00 -6.43
C ARG A 217 -6.10 3.59 -5.85
N VAL A 218 -5.40 3.40 -4.73
CA VAL A 218 -5.47 2.21 -3.88
C VAL A 218 -5.82 2.67 -2.47
N GLU A 219 -7.02 2.34 -1.98
CA GLU A 219 -7.57 2.90 -0.75
C GLU A 219 -8.24 1.85 0.12
N GLY A 220 -7.90 1.81 1.41
CA GLY A 220 -8.60 1.00 2.41
C GLY A 220 -8.50 -0.51 2.19
N VAL A 221 -7.53 -0.99 1.43
CA VAL A 221 -7.37 -2.40 1.08
C VAL A 221 -6.50 -3.11 2.11
N SER A 222 -6.89 -4.33 2.50
CA SER A 222 -6.06 -5.21 3.31
C SER A 222 -5.30 -6.19 2.41
N ILE A 223 -3.97 -6.07 2.37
CA ILE A 223 -3.08 -6.86 1.51
C ILE A 223 -2.04 -7.56 2.38
N LYS A 224 -1.98 -8.91 2.36
CA LYS A 224 -0.92 -9.60 3.10
C LYS A 224 0.44 -9.44 2.40
N HIS A 225 0.48 -9.64 1.08
CA HIS A 225 1.73 -9.53 0.35
C HIS A 225 1.54 -8.75 -0.95
N LEU A 226 2.22 -7.60 -1.07
CA LEU A 226 2.31 -6.82 -2.28
C LEU A 226 3.67 -7.09 -2.92
N SER A 227 3.67 -7.84 -4.02
CA SER A 227 4.88 -8.31 -4.68
C SER A 227 5.61 -7.21 -5.45
N SER A 228 6.88 -7.44 -5.78
CA SER A 228 7.64 -6.54 -6.66
C SER A 228 6.93 -6.36 -8.00
N LEU A 229 6.98 -5.14 -8.56
CA LEU A 229 6.39 -4.79 -9.86
C LEU A 229 4.89 -5.13 -9.97
N THR A 230 4.14 -5.11 -8.85
CA THR A 230 2.70 -5.41 -8.87
C THR A 230 1.94 -4.45 -9.78
N PHE A 231 2.23 -3.16 -9.69
CA PHE A 231 1.59 -2.13 -10.49
C PHE A 231 2.57 -1.53 -11.49
N LEU A 232 2.56 -2.00 -12.74
CA LEU A 232 3.28 -1.37 -13.85
C LEU A 232 2.34 -0.41 -14.57
N VAL A 233 2.36 0.85 -14.15
CA VAL A 233 1.40 1.88 -14.58
C VAL A 233 2.12 3.13 -15.08
N ASN A 234 1.61 3.71 -16.15
CA ASN A 234 2.17 4.91 -16.75
C ASN A 234 1.17 6.08 -16.73
N LEU A 235 1.71 7.28 -16.58
CA LEU A 235 1.11 8.58 -16.89
C LEU A 235 -0.08 9.04 -16.02
N PRO A 236 -0.36 8.54 -14.81
CA PRO A 236 -1.42 9.10 -14.00
C PRO A 236 -1.11 10.55 -13.61
N LYS A 237 -2.15 11.41 -13.65
CA LYS A 237 -2.04 12.80 -13.15
C LYS A 237 -2.04 12.88 -11.64
N ARG A 238 -2.56 11.86 -10.96
CA ARG A 238 -2.58 11.76 -9.51
C ARG A 238 -2.46 10.31 -9.08
N ILE A 239 -1.62 10.08 -8.08
CA ILE A 239 -1.48 8.78 -7.43
C ILE A 239 -1.87 8.93 -5.97
N LEU A 240 -2.82 8.11 -5.50
CA LEU A 240 -3.26 8.05 -4.11
C LEU A 240 -3.16 6.62 -3.60
N VAL A 241 -2.27 6.38 -2.64
CA VAL A 241 -2.17 5.12 -1.91
C VAL A 241 -2.47 5.45 -0.45
N GLU A 242 -3.71 5.17 0.00
CA GLU A 242 -4.16 5.71 1.27
C GLU A 242 -4.97 4.71 2.11
N SER A 243 -4.77 4.77 3.43
CA SER A 243 -5.55 4.00 4.41
C SER A 243 -5.50 2.48 4.22
N ASN A 244 -4.43 1.95 3.63
CA ASN A 244 -4.26 0.54 3.39
C ASN A 244 -3.58 -0.15 4.58
N SER A 245 -3.89 -1.45 4.76
CA SER A 245 -3.17 -2.35 5.67
C SER A 245 -2.37 -3.35 4.85
N ILE A 246 -1.04 -3.28 4.91
CA ILE A 246 -0.13 -4.11 4.11
C ILE A 246 0.81 -4.85 5.05
N ASP A 247 0.81 -6.20 5.04
CA ASP A 247 1.74 -6.95 5.88
C ASP A 247 3.16 -6.88 5.31
N THR A 248 3.33 -7.10 4.00
CA THR A 248 4.64 -7.00 3.34
C THR A 248 4.54 -6.20 2.05
N LEU A 249 5.33 -5.14 1.94
CA LEU A 249 5.54 -4.36 0.74
C LEU A 249 6.93 -4.67 0.19
N ASP A 250 6.97 -5.37 -0.94
CA ASP A 250 8.24 -5.70 -1.62
C ASP A 250 8.85 -4.49 -2.33
N GLY A 251 10.14 -4.60 -2.59
CA GLY A 251 10.86 -3.60 -3.39
C GLY A 251 10.17 -3.39 -4.74
N ASP A 252 10.01 -2.13 -5.14
CA ASP A 252 9.44 -1.76 -6.44
C ASP A 252 7.98 -2.25 -6.68
N GLY A 253 7.21 -2.47 -5.61
CA GLY A 253 5.81 -2.94 -5.71
C GLY A 253 4.92 -1.99 -6.50
N PHE A 254 5.19 -0.69 -6.40
CA PHE A 254 4.57 0.38 -7.19
C PHE A 254 5.57 0.91 -8.22
N HIS A 255 5.56 0.36 -9.41
CA HIS A 255 6.37 0.85 -10.53
C HIS A 255 5.52 1.77 -11.41
N ILE A 256 5.48 3.05 -11.05
CA ILE A 256 4.54 4.02 -11.62
C ILE A 256 5.27 5.28 -12.07
N SER A 257 5.16 5.60 -13.37
CA SER A 257 5.66 6.85 -13.93
C SER A 257 4.55 7.90 -13.95
N SER A 258 4.59 8.86 -13.02
CA SER A 258 3.52 9.84 -12.77
C SER A 258 3.70 11.14 -13.55
N ARG A 259 2.57 11.76 -13.95
CA ARG A 259 2.52 13.15 -14.44
C ARG A 259 2.17 14.19 -13.38
N GLY A 260 2.00 13.79 -12.14
CA GLY A 260 1.65 14.70 -11.05
C GLY A 260 2.03 14.14 -9.67
N PRO A 261 1.49 14.73 -8.60
CA PRO A 261 1.90 14.38 -7.25
C PRO A 261 1.55 12.93 -6.88
N ILE A 262 2.43 12.35 -6.07
CA ILE A 262 2.30 10.99 -5.53
C ILE A 262 2.06 11.12 -4.03
N THR A 263 0.97 10.55 -3.55
CA THR A 263 0.61 10.58 -2.13
C THR A 263 0.51 9.16 -1.57
N PHE A 264 1.32 8.88 -0.56
CA PHE A 264 1.29 7.64 0.22
C PHE A 264 0.99 8.01 1.67
N ARG A 265 -0.30 7.86 2.11
CA ARG A 265 -0.72 8.37 3.41
C ARG A 265 -1.62 7.45 4.20
N ASN A 266 -1.59 7.61 5.53
CA ASN A 266 -2.45 6.88 6.47
C ASN A 266 -2.37 5.35 6.31
N ASN A 267 -1.29 4.81 5.74
CA ASN A 267 -1.14 3.38 5.58
C ASN A 267 -0.51 2.75 6.83
N THR A 268 -0.93 1.53 7.13
CA THR A 268 -0.28 0.68 8.12
C THR A 268 0.47 -0.43 7.40
N VAL A 269 1.80 -0.46 7.53
CA VAL A 269 2.64 -1.45 6.84
C VAL A 269 3.49 -2.19 7.86
N ALA A 270 3.38 -3.52 7.92
CA ALA A 270 4.19 -4.26 8.88
C ALA A 270 5.67 -4.33 8.43
N THR A 271 5.94 -4.66 7.18
CA THR A 271 7.31 -4.75 6.66
C THR A 271 7.44 -4.03 5.32
N VAL A 272 8.36 -3.08 5.24
CA VAL A 272 8.77 -2.41 4.00
C VAL A 272 10.16 -2.91 3.61
N ARG A 273 10.28 -3.55 2.45
CA ARG A 273 11.55 -4.04 1.93
C ARG A 273 12.34 -2.95 1.21
N ASN A 274 13.63 -3.19 1.04
CA ASN A 274 14.51 -2.26 0.34
C ASN A 274 14.00 -1.96 -1.06
N GLY A 275 14.04 -0.67 -1.44
CA GLY A 275 13.61 -0.21 -2.76
C GLY A 275 12.09 -0.14 -2.95
N ALA A 276 11.27 -0.22 -1.90
CA ALA A 276 9.81 -0.18 -2.01
C ALA A 276 9.28 1.08 -2.71
N PHE A 277 9.99 2.20 -2.59
CA PHE A 277 9.60 3.49 -3.19
C PHE A 277 10.40 3.84 -4.46
N LEU A 278 11.37 2.98 -4.88
CA LEU A 278 12.19 3.24 -6.07
C LEU A 278 11.39 3.28 -7.37
N GLY A 279 10.34 2.48 -7.47
CA GLY A 279 9.48 2.41 -8.65
C GLY A 279 8.59 3.62 -8.88
N PHE A 280 8.40 4.46 -7.88
CA PHE A 280 7.78 5.75 -8.11
C PHE A 280 8.74 6.66 -8.87
N THR A 281 8.31 7.12 -10.04
CA THR A 281 9.06 8.06 -10.87
C THR A 281 8.12 9.12 -11.41
N ALA A 282 8.66 10.25 -11.81
CA ALA A 282 7.91 11.22 -12.60
C ALA A 282 8.26 11.11 -14.08
N ASP A 283 7.27 11.37 -14.92
CA ASP A 283 7.42 11.38 -16.37
C ASP A 283 8.49 12.39 -16.81
N VAL A 284 9.35 11.99 -17.74
CA VAL A 284 10.51 12.78 -18.18
C VAL A 284 10.11 14.13 -18.77
N GLU A 285 9.00 14.18 -19.51
CA GLU A 285 8.50 15.45 -20.09
C GLU A 285 8.05 16.39 -18.98
N VAL A 286 7.35 15.88 -17.97
CA VAL A 286 6.89 16.67 -16.82
C VAL A 286 8.08 17.19 -16.02
N VAL A 287 9.08 16.35 -15.74
CA VAL A 287 10.30 16.77 -15.04
C VAL A 287 11.03 17.87 -15.81
N SER A 288 11.11 17.76 -17.12
CA SER A 288 11.77 18.78 -17.95
C SER A 288 11.05 20.14 -17.95
N LEU A 289 9.71 20.15 -17.85
CA LEU A 289 8.87 21.36 -17.91
C LEU A 289 8.60 21.97 -16.54
N MET A 290 8.33 21.16 -15.53
CA MET A 290 7.86 21.60 -14.20
C MET A 290 8.88 21.31 -13.08
N GLY A 291 9.95 20.59 -13.37
CA GLY A 291 10.88 20.09 -12.35
C GLY A 291 10.41 18.82 -11.68
N ARG A 292 11.13 18.42 -10.62
CA ARG A 292 10.83 17.20 -9.85
C ARG A 292 9.44 17.26 -9.23
N GLN A 293 8.73 16.16 -9.26
CA GLN A 293 7.40 16.03 -8.68
C GLN A 293 7.47 15.65 -7.20
N GLU A 294 6.44 15.96 -6.43
CA GLU A 294 6.38 15.64 -5.00
C GLU A 294 5.98 14.17 -4.77
N LEU A 295 6.77 13.46 -3.94
CA LEU A 295 6.40 12.20 -3.31
C LEU A 295 6.12 12.49 -1.83
N LEU A 296 4.84 12.60 -1.46
CA LEU A 296 4.40 12.83 -0.10
C LEU A 296 4.18 11.48 0.62
N ILE A 297 4.93 11.26 1.68
CA ILE A 297 4.72 10.15 2.64
C ILE A 297 4.21 10.78 3.93
N ASP A 298 2.90 10.61 4.23
CA ASP A 298 2.20 11.34 5.28
C ASP A 298 1.47 10.38 6.23
N ASN A 299 1.66 10.56 7.51
CA ASN A 299 0.95 9.86 8.60
C ASN A 299 0.86 8.32 8.41
N ASN A 300 1.95 7.69 7.97
CA ASN A 300 2.00 6.24 7.85
C ASN A 300 2.59 5.61 9.12
N THR A 301 2.10 4.41 9.47
CA THR A 301 2.63 3.60 10.56
C THR A 301 3.33 2.37 9.99
N ILE A 302 4.63 2.22 10.26
CA ILE A 302 5.44 1.12 9.73
C ILE A 302 6.15 0.40 10.89
N THR A 303 6.02 -0.93 10.94
CA THR A 303 6.64 -1.71 12.02
C THR A 303 8.11 -2.02 11.72
N MET A 304 8.44 -2.47 10.52
CA MET A 304 9.81 -2.74 10.13
C MET A 304 10.18 -1.92 8.89
N LEU A 305 11.02 -0.92 9.11
CA LEU A 305 11.53 -0.02 8.07
C LEU A 305 13.01 0.25 8.35
N SER A 306 13.86 0.09 7.35
CA SER A 306 15.25 0.54 7.40
C SER A 306 15.42 1.84 6.61
N PRO A 307 16.45 2.68 6.91
CA PRO A 307 16.74 3.86 6.09
C PRO A 307 16.90 3.55 4.60
N SER A 308 17.49 2.40 4.26
CA SER A 308 17.64 1.95 2.87
C SER A 308 16.33 1.62 2.17
N SER A 309 15.25 1.35 2.91
CA SER A 309 13.93 1.08 2.34
C SER A 309 13.23 2.36 1.84
N LEU A 310 13.62 3.54 2.33
CA LEU A 310 13.14 4.85 1.85
C LEU A 310 13.89 5.37 0.62
N THR A 311 14.72 4.55 -0.01
CA THR A 311 15.36 4.97 -1.27
C THR A 311 14.30 5.22 -2.34
N TYR A 312 14.44 6.34 -3.05
CA TYR A 312 13.52 6.79 -4.10
C TYR A 312 14.30 7.40 -5.27
N ASN A 313 13.62 7.66 -6.37
CA ASN A 313 14.23 8.29 -7.55
C ASN A 313 14.44 9.80 -7.35
N THR A 314 15.62 10.18 -6.87
CA THR A 314 15.99 11.59 -6.58
C THR A 314 16.11 12.46 -7.82
N THR A 315 16.24 11.89 -9.02
CA THR A 315 16.35 12.63 -10.26
C THR A 315 15.00 13.19 -10.71
N SER A 316 13.91 12.48 -10.42
CA SER A 316 12.57 12.83 -10.87
C SER A 316 11.62 13.26 -9.73
N LEU A 317 11.91 12.90 -8.48
CA LEU A 317 11.06 13.16 -7.34
C LEU A 317 11.73 14.00 -6.26
N LEU A 318 10.89 14.70 -5.49
CA LEU A 318 11.21 15.36 -4.24
C LEU A 318 10.42 14.69 -3.12
N LEU A 319 11.12 14.02 -2.20
CA LEU A 319 10.48 13.35 -1.07
C LEU A 319 10.10 14.37 0.00
N ARG A 320 8.86 14.28 0.48
CA ARG A 320 8.36 14.97 1.65
C ARG A 320 7.84 13.96 2.67
N LEU A 321 8.45 13.96 3.86
CA LEU A 321 8.05 13.13 4.98
C LEU A 321 7.25 13.95 5.98
N ASP A 322 6.01 13.56 6.25
CA ASP A 322 5.12 14.26 7.17
C ASP A 322 4.40 13.25 8.08
N GLY A 323 4.97 13.04 9.30
CA GLY A 323 4.35 12.13 10.26
C GLY A 323 4.55 10.62 10.00
N LEU A 324 5.76 10.20 9.61
CA LEU A 324 6.10 8.78 9.52
C LEU A 324 6.31 8.19 10.91
N ASN A 325 5.44 7.27 11.33
CA ASN A 325 5.49 6.62 12.62
C ASN A 325 6.15 5.24 12.51
N LEU A 326 7.33 5.08 13.09
CA LEU A 326 7.99 3.79 13.24
C LEU A 326 7.45 3.10 14.48
N ASN A 327 6.79 1.96 14.35
CA ASN A 327 6.34 1.14 15.45
C ASN A 327 7.51 0.34 16.07
N MET A 328 8.61 1.04 16.32
CA MET A 328 9.84 0.53 16.91
C MET A 328 10.15 1.38 18.14
N THR A 329 10.64 0.73 19.21
CA THR A 329 11.04 1.43 20.43
C THR A 329 12.14 2.43 20.14
N CYS A 330 11.99 3.66 20.64
CA CYS A 330 13.02 4.69 20.56
C CYS A 330 14.29 4.25 21.30
N THR A 331 15.41 4.18 20.58
CA THR A 331 16.75 3.97 21.10
C THR A 331 17.71 4.97 20.49
N CYS A 332 18.83 5.25 21.15
CA CYS A 332 19.83 6.16 20.56
C CYS A 332 20.45 5.59 19.29
N GLN A 333 20.55 4.25 19.19
CA GLN A 333 21.04 3.59 17.98
C GLN A 333 20.09 3.82 16.80
N LEU A 334 18.78 3.56 17.00
CA LEU A 334 17.76 3.83 16.01
C LEU A 334 17.80 5.29 15.57
N ALA A 335 17.87 6.20 16.52
CA ALA A 335 17.87 7.63 16.24
C ALA A 335 19.13 8.07 15.46
N ASP A 336 20.30 7.47 15.71
CA ASP A 336 21.53 7.72 14.96
C ASP A 336 21.46 7.16 13.52
N GLU A 337 20.84 5.99 13.31
CA GLU A 337 20.63 5.40 11.99
C GLU A 337 19.76 6.31 11.09
N TRP A 338 18.76 6.97 11.68
CA TRP A 338 17.85 7.86 10.95
C TRP A 338 18.34 9.30 10.83
N ARG A 339 19.42 9.68 11.52
CA ARG A 339 19.98 11.05 11.48
C ARG A 339 20.37 11.49 10.08
N GLY A 340 20.99 10.59 9.30
CA GLY A 340 21.39 10.87 7.91
C GLY A 340 20.21 11.23 7.03
N VAL A 341 19.15 10.42 7.05
CA VAL A 341 17.92 10.65 6.28
C VAL A 341 17.26 11.97 6.66
N LEU A 342 17.15 12.25 7.96
CA LEU A 342 16.55 13.49 8.46
C LEU A 342 17.36 14.73 8.12
N SER A 343 18.70 14.65 8.10
CA SER A 343 19.56 15.77 7.74
C SER A 343 19.51 16.12 6.25
N GLU A 344 19.29 15.13 5.39
CA GLU A 344 19.26 15.32 3.92
C GLU A 344 17.88 15.75 3.42
N GLN A 345 16.82 15.18 3.99
CA GLN A 345 15.47 15.29 3.44
C GLN A 345 14.55 16.17 4.28
N GLY A 346 14.92 16.36 5.55
CA GLY A 346 14.01 16.99 6.51
C GLY A 346 12.80 16.07 6.81
N GLY A 347 11.81 16.61 7.53
CA GLY A 347 10.56 15.92 7.78
C GLY A 347 10.42 15.37 9.20
N ILE A 348 9.29 14.74 9.46
CA ILE A 348 8.92 14.24 10.80
C ILE A 348 8.86 12.72 10.76
N ILE A 349 9.84 12.10 11.43
CA ILE A 349 9.84 10.65 11.68
C ILE A 349 9.75 10.45 13.19
N ASN A 350 8.82 9.62 13.62
CA ASN A 350 8.54 9.34 15.02
C ASN A 350 8.90 7.89 15.36
N CYS A 351 9.36 7.62 16.60
CA CYS A 351 9.50 6.28 17.13
C CYS A 351 8.62 6.12 18.38
N TRP A 352 8.32 4.88 18.76
CA TRP A 352 7.49 4.57 19.91
C TRP A 352 8.27 4.71 21.22
N TYR A 353 7.84 5.59 22.10
CA TYR A 353 8.47 5.79 23.40
C TYR A 353 7.69 5.05 24.48
N GLU A 354 8.23 3.90 24.93
CA GLU A 354 7.53 2.97 25.83
C GLU A 354 7.17 3.59 27.19
N LEU A 355 8.03 4.44 27.73
CA LEU A 355 7.82 5.01 29.07
C LEU A 355 6.60 5.94 29.14
N GLU A 356 6.26 6.58 28.05
CA GLU A 356 5.16 7.55 28.00
C GLU A 356 4.00 7.04 27.12
N GLY A 357 4.18 5.92 26.42
CA GLY A 357 3.13 5.28 25.63
C GLY A 357 2.64 6.10 24.42
N HIS A 358 3.54 6.90 23.82
CA HIS A 358 3.23 7.70 22.64
C HIS A 358 4.41 7.78 21.65
N TYR A 359 4.12 8.28 20.46
CA TYR A 359 5.14 8.53 19.44
C TYR A 359 5.88 9.85 19.75
N VAL A 360 7.23 9.80 19.69
CA VAL A 360 8.11 10.96 19.86
C VAL A 360 8.94 11.14 18.61
N SER A 361 9.13 12.38 18.18
CA SER A 361 9.96 12.64 17.00
C SER A 361 11.42 12.27 17.27
N ILE A 362 12.07 11.61 16.31
CA ILE A 362 13.46 11.18 16.43
C ILE A 362 14.41 12.34 16.76
N PRO A 363 14.32 13.52 16.12
CA PRO A 363 15.14 14.67 16.51
C PRO A 363 14.95 15.07 17.97
N THR A 364 13.72 15.16 18.46
CA THR A 364 13.44 15.49 19.88
C THR A 364 14.00 14.44 20.82
N TYR A 365 13.91 13.16 20.46
CA TYR A 365 14.47 12.07 21.26
C TYR A 365 16.00 12.13 21.29
N LEU A 366 16.67 12.41 20.17
CA LEU A 366 18.11 12.63 20.11
C LEU A 366 18.57 13.77 21.02
N ASP A 367 17.89 14.90 20.96
CA ASP A 367 18.26 16.08 21.75
C ASP A 367 18.04 15.88 23.26
N THR A 368 16.92 15.23 23.63
CA THR A 368 16.53 15.11 25.04
C THR A 368 17.13 13.89 25.72
N ARG A 369 17.34 12.78 25.05
CA ARG A 369 17.74 11.50 25.64
C ARG A 369 19.11 11.00 25.21
N CYS A 370 19.55 11.33 24.00
CA CYS A 370 20.84 10.85 23.45
C CYS A 370 21.90 11.96 23.39
N GLY A 371 21.50 13.22 23.56
CA GLY A 371 22.39 14.36 23.45
C GLY A 371 23.38 14.49 24.60
N ALA A 372 24.36 15.37 24.45
CA ALA A 372 25.51 15.61 25.33
C ALA A 372 25.18 15.98 26.79
N PHE A 373 23.91 16.13 27.16
CA PHE A 373 23.52 16.42 28.54
C PHE A 373 24.00 15.35 29.50
N LYS A 374 24.06 14.09 29.13
CA LYS A 374 24.60 13.03 29.98
C LYS A 374 26.09 13.18 30.20
N ASN A 375 26.85 13.64 29.22
CA ASN A 375 28.30 13.92 29.36
C ASN A 375 28.52 15.23 30.09
N THR A 376 27.70 16.26 29.88
CA THR A 376 27.82 17.55 30.58
C THR A 376 27.53 17.41 32.05
N PHE A 377 26.56 16.60 32.48
CA PHE A 377 26.31 16.31 33.89
C PHE A 377 27.54 15.69 34.58
N TRP A 378 28.17 14.70 33.94
CA TRP A 378 29.39 14.10 34.48
C TRP A 378 30.56 15.09 34.59
N ILE A 379 30.68 16.03 33.65
CA ILE A 379 31.68 17.11 33.72
C ILE A 379 31.39 17.98 34.92
N PHE A 380 30.16 18.37 35.19
CA PHE A 380 29.81 19.15 36.39
C PHE A 380 30.07 18.39 37.71
N VAL A 381 29.78 17.07 37.70
CA VAL A 381 30.09 16.22 38.85
C VAL A 381 31.60 16.13 39.08
N VAL A 382 32.41 15.90 38.07
CA VAL A 382 33.88 15.82 38.15
C VAL A 382 34.46 17.17 38.60
N VAL A 383 34.02 18.28 38.02
CA VAL A 383 34.46 19.62 38.44
C VAL A 383 34.05 19.92 39.86
N GLY A 384 32.84 19.57 40.30
CA GLY A 384 32.38 19.75 41.66
C GLY A 384 33.24 18.97 42.65
N VAL A 385 33.54 17.70 42.36
CA VAL A 385 34.42 16.87 43.22
C VAL A 385 35.84 17.46 43.28
N PHE A 386 36.36 17.94 42.15
CA PHE A 386 37.68 18.57 42.10
C PHE A 386 37.75 19.85 42.97
N VAL A 387 36.73 20.70 42.90
CA VAL A 387 36.62 21.93 43.70
C VAL A 387 36.57 21.59 45.20
N ILE A 388 35.81 20.54 45.57
CA ILE A 388 35.73 20.09 46.96
C ILE A 388 37.10 19.59 47.45
N MET A 389 37.81 18.80 46.63
CA MET A 389 39.15 18.31 46.99
C MET A 389 40.17 19.46 47.17
N VAL A 390 40.15 20.44 46.25
CA VAL A 390 41.00 21.63 46.36
C VAL A 390 40.68 22.42 47.64
N ALA A 391 39.40 22.64 47.96
CA ALA A 391 38.96 23.31 49.17
C ALA A 391 39.41 22.57 50.44
N ALA A 392 39.29 21.23 50.43
CA ALA A 392 39.77 20.37 51.55
C ALA A 392 41.29 20.47 51.71
N ALA A 393 42.06 20.43 50.62
CA ALA A 393 43.52 20.58 50.66
C ALA A 393 43.94 21.95 51.20
N ILE A 394 43.28 23.02 50.80
CA ILE A 394 43.49 24.36 51.33
C ILE A 394 43.18 24.43 52.84
N ALA A 395 42.05 23.86 53.23
CA ALA A 395 41.69 23.81 54.67
C ALA A 395 42.72 23.03 55.50
N ILE A 396 43.17 21.89 55.09
CA ILE A 396 44.26 21.10 55.72
C ILE A 396 45.55 21.90 55.77
N TYR A 397 45.92 22.59 54.67
CA TYR A 397 47.09 23.46 54.66
C TYR A 397 47.02 24.57 55.72
N PHE A 398 45.87 25.23 55.84
CA PHE A 398 45.68 26.29 56.92
C PHE A 398 45.70 25.71 58.32
N ILE A 399 45.14 24.54 58.56
CA ILE A 399 45.18 23.85 59.84
C ILE A 399 46.65 23.54 60.24
N LEU A 400 47.38 22.91 59.30
CA LEU A 400 48.79 22.57 59.51
C LEU A 400 49.65 23.82 59.71
N ARG A 401 49.40 24.89 58.99
CA ARG A 401 50.11 26.16 59.14
C ARG A 401 49.81 26.77 60.52
N ARG A 402 48.56 26.73 60.98
CA ARG A 402 48.14 27.23 62.28
C ARG A 402 48.75 26.44 63.45
N GLU A 403 48.90 25.13 63.32
CA GLU A 403 49.61 24.30 64.30
C GLU A 403 51.11 24.61 64.32
N ASN A 404 51.72 24.81 63.12
CA ASN A 404 53.13 25.20 63.10
C ASN A 404 53.40 26.61 63.70
N GLU A 405 52.46 27.56 63.53
CA GLU A 405 52.56 28.87 64.19
C GLU A 405 52.38 28.78 65.74
N LYS A 406 51.49 27.86 66.20
CA LYS A 406 51.33 27.59 67.64
C LYS A 406 52.61 26.94 68.20
N LYS A 407 53.26 26.03 67.51
CA LYS A 407 54.53 25.44 67.88
C LYS A 407 55.67 26.46 67.98
N LYS A 408 55.72 27.45 67.09
CA LYS A 408 56.67 28.55 67.09
C LYS A 408 56.49 29.52 68.32
N LYS A 409 55.22 29.72 68.80
CA LYS A 409 54.91 30.61 69.94
C LYS A 409 55.19 30.00 71.29
N LEU A 410 55.47 28.71 71.39
CA LEU A 410 55.83 27.98 72.60
C LEU A 410 57.32 27.87 72.84
N GLN A 411 58.15 28.55 72.03
CA GLN A 411 59.60 28.71 72.42
C GLN A 411 59.74 29.70 73.52
N ILE A 412 59.80 29.18 74.75
CA ILE A 412 60.11 29.99 75.92
C ILE A 412 61.61 30.28 75.88
N VAL A 413 62.00 31.53 75.72
CA VAL A 413 63.37 32.01 75.74
C VAL A 413 63.70 32.25 77.25
N MET A 414 64.57 31.45 77.80
CA MET A 414 65.15 31.72 79.11
C MET A 414 66.25 32.79 79.02
N PRO A 415 66.51 33.53 80.14
CA PRO A 415 67.41 34.69 80.14
C PRO A 415 68.84 34.40 79.70
N ASP A 416 69.28 33.15 79.64
CA ASP A 416 70.65 32.77 79.29
C ASP A 416 70.90 32.43 77.81
N GLY A 417 69.97 32.72 76.92
CA GLY A 417 70.15 32.60 75.48
C GLY A 417 70.31 31.18 74.92
N LYS A 418 69.98 30.13 75.69
CA LYS A 418 70.01 28.75 75.21
C LYS A 418 68.59 28.25 74.94
N THR A 419 68.30 27.86 73.70
CA THR A 419 67.03 27.26 73.29
C THR A 419 66.98 25.79 73.69
N TYR A 420 66.10 25.46 74.63
CA TYR A 420 65.81 24.09 75.06
C TYR A 420 64.97 23.39 74.00
N ARG A 421 65.63 22.69 73.07
CA ARG A 421 64.96 21.86 72.06
C ARG A 421 64.86 20.39 72.53
N GLU A 422 65.58 20.03 73.61
CA GLU A 422 65.63 18.64 74.11
C GLU A 422 64.54 18.24 75.10
N THR A 423 63.91 19.22 75.78
CA THR A 423 62.84 18.92 76.76
C THR A 423 61.45 18.65 76.12
N GLU A 424 61.24 19.08 74.93
CA GLU A 424 59.91 18.77 74.22
C GLU A 424 59.84 17.32 73.77
N PHE A 425 60.97 16.67 73.45
CA PHE A 425 60.96 15.30 72.98
C PHE A 425 60.63 14.27 74.07
N HIS A 426 61.02 14.53 75.31
CA HIS A 426 60.71 13.65 76.42
C HIS A 426 59.22 13.69 76.86
N ILE A 427 58.57 14.83 76.79
CA ILE A 427 57.17 14.98 77.18
C ILE A 427 56.24 14.37 76.12
N VAL A 428 56.67 14.39 74.85
CA VAL A 428 55.85 13.83 73.76
C VAL A 428 55.94 12.30 73.75
N VAL A 429 57.10 11.71 74.13
CA VAL A 429 57.28 10.26 74.23
C VAL A 429 56.53 9.67 75.38
N GLU A 430 56.52 10.32 76.56
CA GLU A 430 55.70 9.89 77.72
C GLU A 430 54.19 9.97 77.43
N ARG A 431 53.71 10.93 76.65
CA ARG A 431 52.30 10.98 76.21
C ARG A 431 51.92 9.95 75.18
N ALA A 432 52.85 9.51 74.35
CA ALA A 432 52.60 8.45 73.36
C ALA A 432 52.55 7.07 74.06
N GLU A 433 53.36 6.83 75.11
CA GLU A 433 53.28 5.55 75.80
C GLU A 433 52.02 5.42 76.66
N LEU A 434 51.44 6.52 77.16
CA LEU A 434 50.17 6.51 77.88
C LEU A 434 48.93 6.28 77.01
N LEU A 435 49.03 6.45 75.66
CA LEU A 435 47.95 6.23 74.76
C LEU A 435 47.97 4.83 74.09
N THR A 436 48.99 4.01 74.35
CA THR A 436 49.09 2.64 73.78
C THR A 436 48.76 1.54 74.83
N THR A 437 48.35 1.88 76.07
CA THR A 437 48.07 0.90 77.15
C THR A 437 46.57 0.72 77.42
N ASP A 438 45.67 1.48 76.76
CA ASP A 438 44.21 1.28 76.90
C ASP A 438 43.56 1.09 75.51
N LEU A 439 43.71 -0.08 74.84
CA LEU A 439 42.82 -0.66 73.84
C LEU A 439 42.99 -2.17 73.87
#